data_eb715ef536a8d15e39bfc59ac90c21df
#
_entry.id   eb715ef536a8d15e39bfc59ac90c21df
#
_cell.length_a   1.000
_cell.length_b   1.000
_cell.length_c   1.000
_cell.angle_alpha   90.00
_cell.angle_beta   90.00
_cell.angle_gamma   90.00
#
_symmetry.space_group_name_H-M   'P 1'
#
loop_
_entity.id
_entity.type
_entity.pdbx_description
1 polymer ?
#
loop_
_entity_poly.entity_id
_entity_poly.type
_entity_poly.pdbx_seq_one_letter_code
_entity_poly.pdbx_strand_id
1 'polypeptide(L)'
;MKCLLCNDWIESVPKLRDLITFNQREEYSCVSCKNQFKKLSKERCRNCNKELHRDTCIDCKLWMKKGYIPKHLAIYRYEENMKDYFSRYKFMGDYCLRKTFQKDIKNNLKRFFKKGYTIVPVPLSEERLVERGFNQVEGLIEGIPYQDIFEKRDMEKQSSKTREERLSQDNAFCLKKGIDVPDKIIIVDDIYTTGSTLYHMVQLLEAIGIKEVLTFSLAR
;
A
#
# COMPACT_ATOMS: atom_id res chain seq x y z
N MET A 1 -7.05 -26.66 5.10
CA MET A 1 -7.61 -25.32 4.88
C MET A 1 -7.92 -25.13 3.40
N LYS A 2 -8.96 -24.39 3.03
CA LYS A 2 -9.24 -24.04 1.63
C LYS A 2 -8.47 -22.79 1.19
N CYS A 3 -8.05 -22.78 -0.06
CA CYS A 3 -7.41 -21.63 -0.70
C CYS A 3 -8.40 -20.46 -0.83
N LEU A 4 -8.03 -19.26 -0.38
CA LEU A 4 -8.89 -18.09 -0.47
C LEU A 4 -9.11 -17.59 -1.91
N LEU A 5 -8.29 -18.05 -2.87
CA LEU A 5 -8.37 -17.61 -4.27
C LEU A 5 -9.21 -18.52 -5.14
N CYS A 6 -9.00 -19.86 -5.08
CA CYS A 6 -9.71 -20.84 -5.91
C CYS A 6 -10.68 -21.73 -5.13
N ASN A 7 -10.71 -21.64 -3.80
CA ASN A 7 -11.53 -22.46 -2.90
C ASN A 7 -11.19 -23.97 -2.88
N ASP A 8 -10.12 -24.41 -3.53
CA ASP A 8 -9.62 -25.79 -3.46
C ASP A 8 -8.89 -26.05 -2.14
N TRP A 9 -8.78 -27.32 -1.76
CA TRP A 9 -8.02 -27.72 -0.58
C TRP A 9 -6.53 -27.42 -0.77
N ILE A 10 -5.90 -26.79 0.23
CA ILE A 10 -4.45 -26.58 0.24
C ILE A 10 -3.81 -27.86 0.81
N GLU A 11 -3.07 -28.54 -0.03
CA GLU A 11 -2.21 -29.65 0.40
C GLU A 11 -0.99 -29.06 1.12
N SER A 12 -1.02 -29.04 2.44
CA SER A 12 0.13 -28.62 3.24
C SER A 12 0.87 -29.88 3.73
N VAL A 13 2.04 -30.13 3.16
CA VAL A 13 2.97 -31.10 3.75
C VAL A 13 3.76 -30.35 4.83
N PRO A 14 3.55 -30.67 6.13
CA PRO A 14 4.30 -30.00 7.20
C PRO A 14 5.77 -30.32 7.06
N LYS A 15 6.61 -29.29 7.08
CA LYS A 15 8.06 -29.48 7.11
C LYS A 15 8.47 -29.93 8.53
N LEU A 16 9.52 -30.73 8.62
CA LEU A 16 10.04 -31.22 9.93
C LEU A 16 10.23 -30.08 10.94
N ARG A 17 10.68 -28.91 10.48
CA ARG A 17 10.81 -27.70 11.30
C ARG A 17 9.48 -27.21 11.87
N ASP A 18 8.40 -27.31 11.11
CA ASP A 18 7.06 -26.83 11.51
C ASP A 18 6.49 -27.77 12.58
N LEU A 19 6.85 -29.06 12.51
CA LEU A 19 6.52 -30.07 13.55
C LEU A 19 7.29 -29.83 14.86
N ILE A 20 8.58 -29.49 14.78
CA ILE A 20 9.44 -29.25 15.95
C ILE A 20 9.07 -27.93 16.65
N THR A 21 8.71 -26.89 15.87
CA THR A 21 8.40 -25.55 16.43
C THR A 21 6.93 -25.38 16.81
N PHE A 22 6.07 -26.37 16.58
CA PHE A 22 4.59 -26.28 16.72
C PHE A 22 3.99 -25.06 15.99
N ASN A 23 4.70 -24.55 14.99
CA ASN A 23 4.35 -23.33 14.27
C ASN A 23 3.73 -23.73 12.94
N GLN A 24 2.43 -24.05 12.94
CA GLN A 24 1.70 -24.30 11.71
C GLN A 24 1.69 -23.00 10.89
N ARG A 25 2.37 -23.03 9.74
CA ARG A 25 2.33 -21.93 8.80
C ARG A 25 0.93 -21.90 8.17
N GLU A 26 0.15 -20.94 8.55
CA GLU A 26 -1.10 -20.69 7.88
C GLU A 26 -0.80 -20.22 6.44
N GLU A 27 -1.12 -21.07 5.48
CA GLU A 27 -1.02 -20.76 4.04
C GLU A 27 -2.43 -20.52 3.50
N TYR A 28 -2.75 -19.27 3.24
CA TYR A 28 -4.10 -18.84 2.81
C TYR A 28 -4.32 -18.97 1.30
N SER A 29 -3.30 -19.31 0.52
CA SER A 29 -3.39 -19.55 -0.92
C SER A 29 -2.56 -20.77 -1.32
N CYS A 30 -3.08 -21.61 -2.24
CA CYS A 30 -2.32 -22.72 -2.80
C CYS A 30 -1.18 -22.21 -3.68
N VAL A 31 -0.19 -23.08 -3.93
CA VAL A 31 1.01 -22.74 -4.71
C VAL A 31 0.64 -22.32 -6.13
N SER A 32 -0.32 -23.02 -6.76
CA SER A 32 -0.79 -22.69 -8.11
C SER A 32 -1.33 -21.26 -8.20
N CYS A 33 -2.26 -20.89 -7.31
CA CYS A 33 -2.81 -19.53 -7.28
C CYS A 33 -1.74 -18.47 -6.94
N LYS A 34 -0.85 -18.77 -5.98
CA LYS A 34 0.21 -17.83 -5.59
C LYS A 34 1.18 -17.53 -6.75
N ASN A 35 1.51 -18.54 -7.57
CA ASN A 35 2.40 -18.40 -8.71
C ASN A 35 1.82 -17.57 -9.87
N GLN A 36 0.51 -17.33 -9.90
CA GLN A 36 -0.11 -16.46 -10.88
C GLN A 36 0.23 -14.97 -10.65
N PHE A 37 0.63 -14.60 -9.44
CA PHE A 37 1.03 -13.24 -9.10
C PHE A 37 2.52 -13.03 -9.34
N LYS A 38 2.84 -12.30 -10.41
CA LYS A 38 4.23 -12.05 -10.80
C LYS A 38 4.85 -10.96 -9.92
N LYS A 39 5.98 -11.28 -9.31
CA LYS A 39 6.80 -10.28 -8.63
C LYS A 39 7.49 -9.38 -9.64
N LEU A 40 7.74 -8.14 -9.24
CA LEU A 40 8.52 -7.20 -10.04
C LEU A 40 9.92 -7.73 -10.30
N SER A 41 10.39 -7.58 -11.54
CA SER A 41 11.73 -7.96 -11.96
C SER A 41 12.82 -7.06 -11.32
N LYS A 42 14.08 -7.39 -11.56
CA LYS A 42 15.21 -6.53 -11.17
C LYS A 42 15.33 -5.30 -12.07
N GLU A 43 14.93 -5.43 -13.32
CA GLU A 43 14.92 -4.35 -14.31
C GLU A 43 13.72 -3.44 -14.11
N ARG A 44 13.89 -2.41 -13.31
CA ARG A 44 12.81 -1.51 -12.89
C ARG A 44 13.33 -0.11 -12.58
N CYS A 45 12.43 0.85 -12.67
CA CYS A 45 12.71 2.22 -12.30
C CYS A 45 13.22 2.30 -10.85
N ARG A 46 14.37 2.93 -10.65
CA ARG A 46 14.99 3.10 -9.31
C ARG A 46 14.10 3.89 -8.34
N ASN A 47 13.21 4.74 -8.87
CA ASN A 47 12.41 5.65 -8.04
C ASN A 47 11.04 5.09 -7.69
N CYS A 48 10.31 4.49 -8.66
CA CYS A 48 8.92 4.03 -8.44
C CYS A 48 8.69 2.54 -8.66
N ASN A 49 9.74 1.78 -8.92
CA ASN A 49 9.70 0.33 -9.19
C ASN A 49 8.87 -0.10 -10.43
N LYS A 50 8.45 0.81 -11.33
CA LYS A 50 7.85 0.44 -12.61
C LYS A 50 8.83 -0.39 -13.42
N GLU A 51 8.42 -1.55 -13.93
CA GLU A 51 9.27 -2.37 -14.78
C GLU A 51 9.56 -1.67 -16.10
N LEU A 52 10.81 -1.66 -16.48
CA LEU A 52 11.34 -1.08 -17.73
C LEU A 52 12.82 -1.42 -17.88
N HIS A 53 13.32 -1.29 -19.11
CA HIS A 53 14.74 -1.53 -19.43
C HIS A 53 15.66 -0.32 -19.17
N ARG A 54 15.16 0.75 -18.55
CA ARG A 54 15.92 1.99 -18.31
C ARG A 54 15.86 2.40 -16.83
N ASP A 55 16.83 3.14 -16.36
CA ASP A 55 16.96 3.59 -14.96
C ASP A 55 15.78 4.41 -14.41
N THR A 56 15.15 5.25 -15.22
CA THR A 56 14.08 6.16 -14.79
C THR A 56 12.93 6.17 -15.80
N CYS A 57 11.72 5.89 -15.34
CA CYS A 57 10.53 5.87 -16.20
C CYS A 57 10.02 7.28 -16.53
N ILE A 58 9.13 7.36 -17.53
CA ILE A 58 8.55 8.63 -18.00
C ILE A 58 7.78 9.31 -16.86
N ASP A 59 6.99 8.53 -16.08
CA ASP A 59 6.20 9.07 -14.95
C ASP A 59 7.11 9.74 -13.91
N CYS A 60 8.24 9.11 -13.56
CA CYS A 60 9.21 9.70 -12.63
C CYS A 60 9.93 10.92 -13.20
N LYS A 61 10.18 10.96 -14.52
CA LYS A 61 10.73 12.16 -15.17
C LYS A 61 9.73 13.33 -15.09
N LEU A 62 8.44 13.06 -15.21
CA LEU A 62 7.39 14.09 -15.03
C LEU A 62 7.32 14.60 -13.60
N TRP A 63 7.42 13.70 -12.60
CA TRP A 63 7.48 14.09 -11.20
C TRP A 63 8.73 14.92 -10.86
N MET A 64 9.88 14.55 -11.42
CA MET A 64 11.13 15.32 -11.26
C MET A 64 11.02 16.74 -11.80
N LYS A 65 10.31 16.97 -12.91
CA LYS A 65 10.03 18.32 -13.42
C LYS A 65 9.18 19.16 -12.45
N LYS A 66 8.40 18.52 -11.59
CA LYS A 66 7.63 19.16 -10.51
C LYS A 66 8.40 19.26 -9.18
N GLY A 67 9.71 18.96 -9.19
CA GLY A 67 10.56 18.99 -7.99
C GLY A 67 10.42 17.80 -7.07
N TYR A 68 9.68 16.74 -7.46
CA TYR A 68 9.47 15.55 -6.64
C TYR A 68 10.18 14.32 -7.18
N ILE A 69 10.94 13.63 -6.34
CA ILE A 69 11.60 12.36 -6.68
C ILE A 69 10.93 11.24 -5.88
N PRO A 70 10.10 10.38 -6.50
CA PRO A 70 9.47 9.26 -5.80
C PRO A 70 10.53 8.32 -5.19
N LYS A 71 10.32 7.92 -3.94
CA LYS A 71 11.09 6.87 -3.23
C LYS A 71 10.12 5.73 -2.91
N HIS A 72 9.70 5.00 -3.94
CA HIS A 72 8.63 4.01 -3.84
C HIS A 72 9.14 2.58 -4.01
N LEU A 73 8.54 1.67 -3.24
CA LEU A 73 8.79 0.24 -3.26
C LEU A 73 7.49 -0.51 -3.52
N ALA A 74 7.54 -1.53 -4.36
CA ALA A 74 6.42 -2.43 -4.60
C ALA A 74 6.90 -3.89 -4.71
N ILE A 75 5.98 -4.84 -4.54
CA ILE A 75 6.30 -6.27 -4.57
C ILE A 75 5.90 -6.90 -5.89
N TYR A 76 4.66 -6.68 -6.32
CA TYR A 76 4.03 -7.38 -7.43
C TYR A 76 3.73 -6.46 -8.61
N ARG A 77 3.61 -7.07 -9.80
CA ARG A 77 3.05 -6.41 -10.99
C ARG A 77 1.56 -6.21 -10.82
N TYR A 78 1.05 -5.08 -11.28
CA TYR A 78 -0.38 -4.83 -11.36
C TYR A 78 -0.92 -5.32 -12.71
N GLU A 79 -1.00 -6.66 -12.84
CA GLU A 79 -1.53 -7.38 -14.02
C GLU A 79 -2.92 -7.99 -13.72
N GLU A 80 -3.53 -8.71 -14.69
CA GLU A 80 -4.90 -9.24 -14.62
C GLU A 80 -5.24 -9.93 -13.29
N ASN A 81 -4.43 -10.91 -12.85
CA ASN A 81 -4.70 -11.64 -11.61
C ASN A 81 -4.69 -10.71 -10.36
N MET A 82 -3.87 -9.67 -10.38
CA MET A 82 -3.82 -8.69 -9.30
C MET A 82 -5.03 -7.74 -9.36
N LYS A 83 -5.51 -7.40 -10.56
CA LYS A 83 -6.75 -6.63 -10.74
C LYS A 83 -7.96 -7.40 -10.23
N ASP A 84 -8.06 -8.69 -10.58
CA ASP A 84 -9.15 -9.57 -10.10
C ASP A 84 -9.11 -9.72 -8.57
N TYR A 85 -7.92 -9.92 -8.01
CA TYR A 85 -7.74 -9.95 -6.56
C TYR A 85 -8.26 -8.67 -5.90
N PHE A 86 -7.84 -7.49 -6.39
CA PHE A 86 -8.29 -6.23 -5.81
C PHE A 86 -9.77 -5.94 -6.09
N SER A 87 -10.31 -6.40 -7.21
CA SER A 87 -11.75 -6.31 -7.50
C SER A 87 -12.57 -7.05 -6.44
N ARG A 88 -12.22 -8.31 -6.17
CA ARG A 88 -12.86 -9.10 -5.11
C ARG A 88 -12.66 -8.49 -3.74
N TYR A 89 -11.44 -8.10 -3.41
CA TYR A 89 -11.09 -7.56 -2.10
C TYR A 89 -11.80 -6.22 -1.81
N LYS A 90 -11.80 -5.29 -2.78
CA LYS A 90 -12.31 -3.92 -2.59
C LYS A 90 -13.81 -3.75 -2.82
N PHE A 91 -14.37 -4.47 -3.79
CA PHE A 91 -15.73 -4.22 -4.26
C PHE A 91 -16.70 -5.36 -3.99
N MET A 92 -16.21 -6.59 -3.85
CA MET A 92 -17.06 -7.73 -3.49
C MET A 92 -17.03 -8.04 -1.98
N GLY A 93 -16.29 -7.24 -1.18
CA GLY A 93 -16.24 -7.36 0.28
C GLY A 93 -15.52 -8.61 0.79
N ASP A 94 -14.72 -9.30 -0.05
CA ASP A 94 -13.97 -10.50 0.36
C ASP A 94 -12.78 -10.14 1.26
N TYR A 95 -13.09 -9.68 2.47
CA TYR A 95 -12.09 -9.21 3.43
C TYR A 95 -11.05 -10.28 3.81
N CYS A 96 -11.40 -11.56 3.73
CA CYS A 96 -10.48 -12.66 4.02
C CYS A 96 -9.27 -12.68 3.07
N LEU A 97 -9.42 -12.19 1.85
CA LEU A 97 -8.35 -12.14 0.85
C LEU A 97 -7.10 -11.36 1.31
N ARG A 98 -7.23 -10.42 2.26
CA ARG A 98 -6.08 -9.70 2.84
C ARG A 98 -4.96 -10.63 3.30
N LYS A 99 -5.33 -11.80 3.84
CA LYS A 99 -4.38 -12.80 4.36
C LYS A 99 -3.45 -13.37 3.30
N THR A 100 -3.85 -13.35 2.03
CA THR A 100 -3.04 -13.86 0.90
C THR A 100 -1.66 -13.20 0.81
N PHE A 101 -1.56 -11.90 1.10
CA PHE A 101 -0.34 -11.12 0.91
C PHE A 101 0.24 -10.52 2.19
N GLN A 102 -0.41 -10.65 3.35
CA GLN A 102 0.08 -10.10 4.63
C GLN A 102 1.52 -10.53 4.94
N LYS A 103 1.84 -11.81 4.72
CA LYS A 103 3.20 -12.33 4.94
C LYS A 103 4.25 -11.67 4.05
N ASP A 104 3.93 -11.45 2.76
CA ASP A 104 4.84 -10.80 1.83
C ASP A 104 5.07 -9.34 2.20
N ILE A 105 4.00 -8.63 2.56
CA ILE A 105 4.07 -7.24 3.03
C ILE A 105 4.92 -7.16 4.30
N LYS A 106 4.60 -7.97 5.32
CA LYS A 106 5.34 -8.02 6.60
C LYS A 106 6.84 -8.27 6.40
N ASN A 107 7.19 -9.23 5.54
CA ASN A 107 8.59 -9.55 5.24
C ASN A 107 9.32 -8.38 4.56
N ASN A 108 8.66 -7.65 3.66
CA ASN A 108 9.24 -6.49 2.98
C ASN A 108 9.35 -5.28 3.90
N LEU A 109 8.39 -5.05 4.80
CA LEU A 109 8.40 -3.92 5.72
C LEU A 109 9.32 -4.13 6.93
N LYS A 110 9.59 -5.38 7.33
CA LYS A 110 10.42 -5.72 8.51
C LYS A 110 11.78 -4.98 8.56
N ARG A 111 12.43 -4.78 7.42
CA ARG A 111 13.72 -4.07 7.33
C ARG A 111 13.62 -2.60 7.70
N PHE A 112 12.45 -1.98 7.51
CA PHE A 112 12.23 -0.57 7.78
C PHE A 112 11.97 -0.32 9.26
N PHE A 113 11.27 -1.22 9.96
CA PHE A 113 11.15 -1.18 11.42
C PHE A 113 12.51 -1.14 12.12
N LYS A 114 13.46 -1.99 11.66
CA LYS A 114 14.83 -2.01 12.20
C LYS A 114 15.59 -0.70 12.00
N LYS A 115 15.14 0.14 11.05
CA LYS A 115 15.70 1.47 10.76
C LYS A 115 14.92 2.61 11.40
N GLY A 116 13.94 2.30 12.26
CA GLY A 116 13.11 3.29 12.97
C GLY A 116 12.02 3.95 12.16
N TYR A 117 11.61 3.36 11.00
CA TYR A 117 10.47 3.87 10.25
C TYR A 117 9.14 3.47 10.88
N THR A 118 8.24 4.42 10.98
CA THR A 118 6.82 4.19 11.33
C THR A 118 6.01 3.94 10.07
N ILE A 119 5.16 2.91 10.11
CA ILE A 119 4.22 2.60 9.03
C ILE A 119 3.01 3.52 9.16
N VAL A 120 2.58 4.08 8.03
CA VAL A 120 1.42 4.96 7.94
C VAL A 120 0.55 4.50 6.77
N PRO A 121 -0.67 4.00 7.01
CA PRO A 121 -1.58 3.61 5.94
C PRO A 121 -2.17 4.82 5.23
N VAL A 122 -2.45 4.67 3.93
CA VAL A 122 -3.27 5.63 3.18
C VAL A 122 -4.71 5.57 3.70
N PRO A 123 -5.30 6.69 4.15
CA PRO A 123 -6.67 6.72 4.66
C PRO A 123 -7.69 6.59 3.54
N LEU A 124 -8.85 6.01 3.86
CA LEU A 124 -10.05 6.10 3.02
C LEU A 124 -10.87 7.35 3.37
N SER A 125 -11.68 7.83 2.41
CA SER A 125 -12.77 8.75 2.72
C SER A 125 -13.87 8.04 3.52
N GLU A 126 -14.62 8.79 4.32
CA GLU A 126 -15.75 8.27 5.09
C GLU A 126 -16.76 7.53 4.19
N GLU A 127 -17.10 8.13 3.04
CA GLU A 127 -17.98 7.53 2.05
C GLU A 127 -17.50 6.14 1.61
N ARG A 128 -16.24 6.01 1.24
CA ARG A 128 -15.66 4.71 0.82
C ARG A 128 -15.52 3.73 1.98
N LEU A 129 -15.33 4.21 3.19
CA LEU A 129 -15.27 3.36 4.37
C LEU A 129 -16.66 2.77 4.67
N VAL A 130 -17.72 3.55 4.53
CA VAL A 130 -19.10 3.08 4.67
C VAL A 130 -19.46 2.09 3.55
N GLU A 131 -19.14 2.42 2.29
CA GLU A 131 -19.39 1.54 1.12
C GLU A 131 -18.67 0.20 1.24
N ARG A 132 -17.41 0.21 1.66
CA ARG A 132 -16.53 -0.98 1.68
C ARG A 132 -16.55 -1.75 3.00
N GLY A 133 -16.87 -1.07 4.10
CA GLY A 133 -16.87 -1.62 5.46
C GLY A 133 -15.48 -1.73 6.12
N PHE A 134 -14.39 -1.45 5.39
CA PHE A 134 -13.01 -1.54 5.90
C PHE A 134 -12.03 -0.72 5.07
N ASN A 135 -10.90 -0.34 5.69
CA ASN A 135 -9.75 0.20 4.97
C ASN A 135 -8.89 -0.96 4.41
N GLN A 136 -8.80 -1.05 3.08
CA GLN A 136 -8.04 -2.13 2.43
C GLN A 136 -6.56 -2.15 2.80
N VAL A 137 -5.95 -0.97 3.04
CA VAL A 137 -4.54 -0.88 3.40
C VAL A 137 -4.31 -1.39 4.81
N GLU A 138 -5.14 -1.00 5.76
CA GLU A 138 -5.08 -1.49 7.15
C GLU A 138 -5.28 -3.00 7.21
N GLY A 139 -6.24 -3.54 6.44
CA GLY A 139 -6.42 -4.97 6.33
C GLY A 139 -5.17 -5.70 5.80
N LEU A 140 -4.49 -5.16 4.79
CA LEU A 140 -3.26 -5.73 4.24
C LEU A 140 -2.08 -5.70 5.23
N ILE A 141 -2.01 -4.72 6.13
CA ILE A 141 -0.96 -4.59 7.15
C ILE A 141 -1.40 -5.06 8.54
N GLU A 142 -2.53 -5.77 8.67
CA GLU A 142 -3.01 -6.30 9.94
C GLU A 142 -1.90 -7.08 10.67
N GLY A 143 -1.74 -6.83 11.97
CA GLY A 143 -0.67 -7.40 12.80
C GLY A 143 0.72 -6.76 12.57
N ILE A 144 0.77 -5.63 11.88
CA ILE A 144 1.94 -4.76 11.77
C ILE A 144 1.61 -3.47 12.53
N PRO A 145 2.43 -3.03 13.50
CA PRO A 145 2.21 -1.73 14.17
C PRO A 145 2.23 -0.58 13.15
N TYR A 146 1.26 0.29 13.22
CA TYR A 146 1.18 1.49 12.37
C TYR A 146 0.63 2.68 13.15
N GLN A 147 0.78 3.87 12.61
CA GLN A 147 0.19 5.09 13.13
C GLN A 147 -0.69 5.73 12.05
N ASP A 148 -1.93 6.03 12.40
CA ASP A 148 -2.89 6.69 11.52
C ASP A 148 -2.83 8.21 11.76
N ILE A 149 -2.00 8.90 10.97
CA ILE A 149 -1.74 10.34 11.09
C ILE A 149 -2.47 11.20 10.05
N PHE A 150 -3.10 10.57 9.04
CA PHE A 150 -3.80 11.28 7.99
C PHE A 150 -5.30 11.08 8.06
N GLU A 151 -6.03 12.06 7.57
CA GLU A 151 -7.44 11.95 7.21
C GLU A 151 -7.66 12.36 5.77
N LYS A 152 -8.67 11.76 5.13
CA LYS A 152 -9.08 12.11 3.79
C LYS A 152 -10.39 12.86 3.84
N ARG A 153 -10.41 14.09 3.30
CA ARG A 153 -11.61 14.94 3.23
C ARG A 153 -12.49 14.50 2.06
N ASP A 154 -13.79 14.48 2.27
CA ASP A 154 -14.75 14.28 1.19
C ASP A 154 -14.85 15.56 0.35
N MET A 155 -14.62 15.44 -0.96
CA MET A 155 -14.58 16.58 -1.90
C MET A 155 -15.94 17.24 -2.09
N GLU A 156 -17.06 16.54 -1.88
CA GLU A 156 -18.42 17.07 -2.11
C GLU A 156 -18.87 18.14 -1.12
N LYS A 157 -18.32 18.19 0.09
CA LYS A 157 -18.62 19.25 1.08
C LYS A 157 -17.99 20.61 0.75
N GLN A 158 -17.34 20.76 -0.42
CA GLN A 158 -16.58 21.97 -0.81
C GLN A 158 -17.29 22.87 -1.83
N SER A 159 -18.56 22.59 -2.19
CA SER A 159 -19.30 23.36 -3.20
C SER A 159 -19.56 24.85 -2.83
N SER A 160 -19.32 25.24 -1.58
CA SER A 160 -19.56 26.61 -1.08
C SER A 160 -18.32 27.51 -0.98
N LYS A 161 -17.12 27.04 -1.43
CA LYS A 161 -15.86 27.79 -1.26
C LYS A 161 -15.46 28.61 -2.49
N THR A 162 -14.76 29.73 -2.26
CA THR A 162 -14.26 30.63 -3.30
C THR A 162 -13.17 30.00 -4.17
N ARG A 163 -12.91 30.58 -5.36
CA ARG A 163 -11.91 30.11 -6.31
C ARG A 163 -10.49 30.10 -5.71
N GLU A 164 -10.16 31.05 -4.83
CA GLU A 164 -8.87 31.16 -4.16
C GLU A 164 -8.66 30.08 -3.10
N GLU A 165 -9.72 29.75 -2.36
CA GLU A 165 -9.71 28.63 -1.40
C GLU A 165 -9.59 27.25 -2.10
N ARG A 166 -10.09 27.13 -3.35
CA ARG A 166 -9.93 25.91 -4.15
C ARG A 166 -8.46 25.71 -4.62
N LEU A 167 -7.77 26.78 -4.99
CA LEU A 167 -6.37 26.72 -5.45
C LEU A 167 -5.38 26.39 -4.33
N SER A 168 -5.70 26.73 -3.08
CA SER A 168 -4.91 26.39 -1.89
C SER A 168 -5.27 25.02 -1.29
N GLN A 169 -6.31 24.34 -1.76
CA GLN A 169 -6.91 23.16 -1.16
C GLN A 169 -7.05 21.95 -2.12
N ASP A 170 -6.25 21.86 -3.17
CA ASP A 170 -6.28 20.71 -4.11
C ASP A 170 -5.83 19.38 -3.49
N ASN A 171 -5.49 19.37 -2.18
CA ASN A 171 -5.09 18.18 -1.48
C ASN A 171 -6.27 17.58 -0.71
N ALA A 172 -6.75 16.42 -1.20
CA ALA A 172 -7.81 15.66 -0.53
C ALA A 172 -7.39 15.09 0.85
N PHE A 173 -6.12 15.23 1.22
CA PHE A 173 -5.56 14.72 2.48
C PHE A 173 -5.18 15.85 3.41
N CYS A 174 -5.24 15.61 4.72
CA CYS A 174 -4.68 16.47 5.75
C CYS A 174 -4.14 15.65 6.92
N LEU A 175 -3.27 16.25 7.72
CA LEU A 175 -2.80 15.66 8.97
C LEU A 175 -3.87 15.82 10.04
N LYS A 176 -4.07 14.80 10.85
CA LYS A 176 -4.95 14.83 12.02
C LYS A 176 -4.39 15.80 13.05
N LYS A 177 -5.26 16.57 13.71
CA LYS A 177 -4.86 17.55 14.72
C LYS A 177 -4.35 16.88 16.00
N GLY A 178 -3.29 17.44 16.60
CA GLY A 178 -2.78 16.99 17.91
C GLY A 178 -2.05 15.66 17.89
N ILE A 179 -1.67 15.16 16.73
CA ILE A 179 -0.87 13.93 16.59
C ILE A 179 0.61 14.27 16.51
N ASP A 180 1.42 13.50 17.24
CA ASP A 180 2.87 13.51 17.08
C ASP A 180 3.24 12.77 15.79
N VAL A 181 3.97 13.46 14.90
CA VAL A 181 4.35 12.95 13.59
C VAL A 181 5.78 12.42 13.64
N PRO A 182 6.01 11.13 13.34
CA PRO A 182 7.37 10.54 13.40
C PRO A 182 8.32 11.15 12.35
N ASP A 183 9.62 11.19 12.67
CA ASP A 183 10.66 11.70 11.76
C ASP A 183 10.91 10.83 10.53
N LYS A 184 10.63 9.52 10.64
CA LYS A 184 10.85 8.52 9.59
C LYS A 184 9.57 7.77 9.29
N ILE A 185 9.05 7.96 8.09
CA ILE A 185 7.73 7.45 7.70
C ILE A 185 7.84 6.59 6.44
N ILE A 186 7.12 5.48 6.44
CA ILE A 186 6.81 4.74 5.22
C ILE A 186 5.29 4.73 5.03
N ILE A 187 4.81 5.46 4.02
CA ILE A 187 3.39 5.49 3.66
C ILE A 187 3.08 4.23 2.85
N VAL A 188 2.06 3.48 3.29
CA VAL A 188 1.65 2.23 2.66
C VAL A 188 0.33 2.43 1.91
N ASP A 189 0.32 2.04 0.64
CA ASP A 189 -0.88 1.98 -0.21
C ASP A 189 -1.08 0.54 -0.72
N ASP A 190 -2.21 0.25 -1.34
CA ASP A 190 -2.46 -1.04 -1.96
C ASP A 190 -1.86 -1.12 -3.38
N ILE A 191 -2.08 -0.11 -4.22
CA ILE A 191 -1.62 -0.05 -5.62
C ILE A 191 -0.98 1.32 -5.91
N TYR A 192 0.20 1.30 -6.48
CA TYR A 192 0.81 2.51 -7.05
C TYR A 192 0.53 2.57 -8.55
N THR A 193 -0.31 3.46 -9.00
CA THR A 193 -0.58 3.74 -10.42
C THR A 193 0.26 4.91 -10.92
N THR A 194 -0.20 6.13 -10.72
CA THR A 194 0.51 7.37 -11.08
C THR A 194 1.39 7.91 -9.95
N GLY A 195 1.07 7.54 -8.71
CA GLY A 195 1.71 8.06 -7.51
C GLY A 195 1.12 9.36 -6.98
N SER A 196 0.03 9.87 -7.57
CA SER A 196 -0.57 11.16 -7.19
C SER A 196 -1.01 11.17 -5.72
N THR A 197 -1.70 10.12 -5.26
CA THR A 197 -2.11 9.96 -3.86
C THR A 197 -0.92 10.11 -2.90
N LEU A 198 0.13 9.34 -3.16
CA LEU A 198 1.32 9.34 -2.32
C LEU A 198 2.11 10.65 -2.39
N TYR A 199 2.16 11.28 -3.58
CA TYR A 199 2.76 12.60 -3.75
C TYR A 199 2.11 13.64 -2.82
N HIS A 200 0.78 13.73 -2.81
CA HIS A 200 0.07 14.69 -1.97
C HIS A 200 0.33 14.48 -0.47
N MET A 201 0.41 13.23 -0.02
CA MET A 201 0.72 12.91 1.37
C MET A 201 2.18 13.23 1.72
N VAL A 202 3.13 12.94 0.80
CA VAL A 202 4.56 13.30 0.99
C VAL A 202 4.73 14.80 1.10
N GLN A 203 4.06 15.59 0.24
CA GLN A 203 4.11 17.05 0.29
C GLN A 203 3.62 17.63 1.63
N LEU A 204 2.58 17.03 2.23
CA LEU A 204 2.11 17.43 3.57
C LEU A 204 3.17 17.19 4.65
N LEU A 205 3.88 16.07 4.59
CA LEU A 205 4.95 15.75 5.53
C LEU A 205 6.17 16.64 5.33
N GLU A 206 6.57 16.90 4.09
CA GLU A 206 7.68 17.79 3.76
C GLU A 206 7.41 19.23 4.22
N ALA A 207 6.15 19.71 4.10
CA ALA A 207 5.74 21.03 4.55
C ALA A 207 5.91 21.27 6.06
N ILE A 208 5.83 20.19 6.88
CA ILE A 208 6.10 20.25 8.33
C ILE A 208 7.52 19.85 8.70
N GLY A 209 8.41 19.69 7.70
CA GLY A 209 9.83 19.43 7.91
C GLY A 209 10.26 17.97 7.95
N ILE A 210 9.36 17.01 7.75
CA ILE A 210 9.72 15.58 7.71
C ILE A 210 10.40 15.27 6.37
N LYS A 211 11.66 14.80 6.40
CA LYS A 211 12.50 14.57 5.21
C LYS A 211 12.69 13.08 4.88
N GLU A 212 12.54 12.19 5.86
CA GLU A 212 12.72 10.75 5.67
C GLU A 212 11.38 10.06 5.38
N VAL A 213 10.83 10.30 4.19
CA VAL A 213 9.58 9.69 3.73
C VAL A 213 9.85 8.70 2.61
N LEU A 214 9.40 7.47 2.81
CA LEU A 214 9.34 6.41 1.81
C LEU A 214 7.88 6.08 1.52
N THR A 215 7.63 5.43 0.39
CA THR A 215 6.31 4.93 0.04
C THR A 215 6.39 3.45 -0.35
N PHE A 216 5.33 2.72 -0.10
CA PHE A 216 5.24 1.29 -0.37
C PHE A 216 3.86 0.92 -0.87
N SER A 217 3.76 -0.04 -1.81
CA SER A 217 2.50 -0.68 -2.19
C SER A 217 2.66 -2.18 -2.41
N LEU A 218 1.53 -2.91 -2.37
CA LEU A 218 1.53 -4.32 -2.71
C LEU A 218 1.82 -4.51 -4.21
N ALA A 219 1.20 -3.70 -5.06
CA ALA A 219 1.34 -3.80 -6.52
C ALA A 219 1.69 -2.46 -7.20
N ARG A 220 2.35 -2.57 -8.38
CA ARG A 220 2.76 -1.46 -9.23
C ARG A 220 2.55 -1.83 -10.70
#